data_aeff34eebee8799f7aea502245885018
#
_entry.id   aeff34eebee8799f7aea502245885018
#
_cell.length_a   1.000
_cell.length_b   1.000
_cell.length_c   1.000
_cell.angle_alpha   90.00
_cell.angle_beta   90.00
_cell.angle_gamma   90.00
#
_symmetry.space_group_name_H-M   'P 1'
#
loop_
_entity.id
_entity.type
_entity.pdbx_description
1 polymer ?
#
loop_
_entity_poly.entity_id
_entity_poly.type
_entity_poly.pdbx_seq_one_letter_code
_entity_poly.pdbx_strand_id
1 'polypeptide(L)'
;ALNFIQRLSGVATMTHKYQQALIDAGTKTRVLDTRKTTPGMRMLEKEAVKIGGGMNHRIGLFDMILLKDNHIDFCGGVHNAISRAKQYCKDHGKDLKIECEVRNWKELEEALAEGCDRIMFDNFTPEDTKKAVELVAGRAETESSGGITFDTMIPYAQAGVDFISFGALTHSVKGLDMSFKAAGSDKLVIK
;
A
#
# COMPACT_ATOMS: atom_id res chain seq x y z
N ALA A 1 -17.20 -4.69 -21.99
CA ALA A 1 -17.20 -3.39 -21.30
C ALA A 1 -17.79 -3.53 -19.89
N LEU A 2 -19.02 -4.01 -19.71
CA LEU A 2 -19.74 -4.04 -18.43
C LEU A 2 -18.96 -4.78 -17.33
N ASN A 3 -18.38 -5.94 -17.60
CA ASN A 3 -17.62 -6.71 -16.61
C ASN A 3 -16.41 -5.93 -16.05
N PHE A 4 -15.72 -5.15 -16.90
CA PHE A 4 -14.65 -4.27 -16.43
C PHE A 4 -15.18 -3.17 -15.52
N ILE A 5 -16.28 -2.52 -15.92
CA ILE A 5 -16.89 -1.45 -15.13
C ILE A 5 -17.34 -1.99 -13.78
N GLN A 6 -18.03 -3.12 -13.72
CA GLN A 6 -18.46 -3.76 -12.47
C GLN A 6 -17.29 -4.06 -11.55
N ARG A 7 -16.22 -4.67 -12.07
CA ARG A 7 -15.03 -5.02 -11.30
C ARG A 7 -14.31 -3.78 -10.78
N LEU A 8 -13.99 -2.84 -11.66
CA LEU A 8 -13.20 -1.66 -11.32
C LEU A 8 -13.95 -0.68 -10.43
N SER A 9 -15.28 -0.55 -10.62
CA SER A 9 -16.12 0.22 -9.70
C SER A 9 -16.14 -0.40 -8.31
N GLY A 10 -16.10 -1.73 -8.20
CA GLY A 10 -15.95 -2.42 -6.92
C GLY A 10 -14.63 -2.05 -6.23
N VAL A 11 -13.50 -2.05 -6.96
CA VAL A 11 -12.19 -1.64 -6.43
C VAL A 11 -12.22 -0.18 -5.96
N ALA A 12 -12.71 0.73 -6.80
CA ALA A 12 -12.79 2.14 -6.47
C ALA A 12 -13.69 2.41 -5.25
N THR A 13 -14.86 1.78 -5.19
CA THR A 13 -15.83 1.92 -4.09
C THR A 13 -15.26 1.39 -2.78
N MET A 14 -14.61 0.23 -2.80
CA MET A 14 -13.95 -0.33 -1.62
C MET A 14 -12.82 0.56 -1.13
N THR A 15 -11.98 1.05 -2.04
CA THR A 15 -10.88 1.97 -1.70
C THR A 15 -11.42 3.26 -1.10
N HIS A 16 -12.47 3.83 -1.69
CA HIS A 16 -13.12 5.03 -1.17
C HIS A 16 -13.63 4.83 0.26
N LYS A 17 -14.31 3.71 0.51
CA LYS A 17 -14.78 3.36 1.85
C LYS A 17 -13.65 3.32 2.88
N TYR A 18 -12.51 2.70 2.53
CA TYR A 18 -11.35 2.61 3.42
C TYR A 18 -10.73 3.99 3.66
N GLN A 19 -10.47 4.75 2.59
CA GLN A 19 -9.85 6.07 2.71
C GLN A 19 -10.76 7.06 3.45
N GLN A 20 -12.07 7.03 3.19
CA GLN A 20 -13.03 7.90 3.88
C GLN A 20 -13.08 7.61 5.38
N ALA A 21 -13.07 6.34 5.79
CA ALA A 21 -13.04 5.98 7.20
C ALA A 21 -11.79 6.49 7.92
N LEU A 22 -10.62 6.50 7.25
CA LEU A 22 -9.40 7.10 7.81
C LEU A 22 -9.51 8.62 7.96
N ILE A 23 -10.13 9.28 6.98
CA ILE A 23 -10.40 10.73 7.03
C ILE A 23 -11.38 11.07 8.16
N ASP A 24 -12.48 10.32 8.26
CA ASP A 24 -13.51 10.50 9.30
C ASP A 24 -12.94 10.28 10.71
N ALA A 25 -11.94 9.43 10.84
CA ALA A 25 -11.18 9.25 12.09
C ALA A 25 -10.18 10.37 12.38
N GLY A 26 -10.11 11.41 11.54
CA GLY A 26 -9.22 12.57 11.72
C GLY A 26 -7.74 12.29 11.44
N THR A 27 -7.42 11.20 10.74
CA THR A 27 -6.04 10.83 10.43
C THR A 27 -5.58 11.38 9.08
N LYS A 28 -4.26 11.46 8.87
CA LYS A 28 -3.64 11.83 7.58
C LYS A 28 -3.20 10.61 6.78
N THR A 29 -3.35 9.42 7.34
CA THR A 29 -2.91 8.16 6.76
C THR A 29 -3.59 7.90 5.41
N ARG A 30 -2.83 7.40 4.45
CA ARG A 30 -3.33 7.07 3.12
C ARG A 30 -3.38 5.56 2.91
N VAL A 31 -4.43 5.14 2.22
CA VAL A 31 -4.60 3.75 1.81
C VAL A 31 -3.70 3.45 0.62
N LEU A 32 -2.92 2.35 0.69
CA LEU A 32 -2.14 1.81 -0.43
C LEU A 32 -2.72 0.50 -0.95
N ASP A 33 -2.62 0.32 -2.26
CA ASP A 33 -2.78 -1.01 -2.86
C ASP A 33 -1.53 -1.88 -2.68
N THR A 34 -1.53 -3.04 -3.32
CA THR A 34 -0.38 -3.95 -3.38
C THR A 34 -0.19 -4.49 -4.79
N ARG A 35 0.77 -5.40 -4.97
CA ARG A 35 0.93 -6.16 -6.23
C ARG A 35 0.04 -7.40 -6.32
N LYS A 36 -0.81 -7.65 -5.32
CA LYS A 36 -1.78 -8.78 -5.30
C LYS A 36 -3.01 -8.44 -6.14
N THR A 37 -2.80 -8.27 -7.45
CA THR A 37 -3.82 -7.88 -8.42
C THR A 37 -4.31 -9.07 -9.23
N THR A 38 -5.48 -8.96 -9.83
CA THR A 38 -5.97 -9.92 -10.81
C THR A 38 -4.98 -10.03 -11.98
N PRO A 39 -4.60 -11.24 -12.41
CA PRO A 39 -3.69 -11.40 -13.55
C PRO A 39 -4.16 -10.60 -14.78
N GLY A 40 -3.23 -9.86 -15.38
CA GLY A 40 -3.50 -9.00 -16.54
C GLY A 40 -4.23 -7.69 -16.26
N MET A 41 -4.76 -7.46 -15.03
CA MET A 41 -5.57 -6.27 -14.74
C MET A 41 -4.87 -5.23 -13.84
N ARG A 42 -3.59 -5.41 -13.52
CA ARG A 42 -2.88 -4.55 -12.54
C ARG A 42 -3.01 -3.06 -12.83
N MET A 43 -2.80 -2.63 -14.05
CA MET A 43 -2.86 -1.21 -14.40
C MET A 43 -4.25 -0.63 -14.17
N LEU A 44 -5.29 -1.38 -14.55
CA LEU A 44 -6.68 -0.95 -14.39
C LEU A 44 -7.10 -0.95 -12.91
N GLU A 45 -6.74 -1.98 -12.15
CA GLU A 45 -7.07 -2.05 -10.72
C GLU A 45 -6.34 -0.95 -9.92
N LYS A 46 -5.07 -0.68 -10.23
CA LYS A 46 -4.33 0.43 -9.61
C LYS A 46 -4.91 1.80 -9.96
N GLU A 47 -5.38 1.99 -11.19
CA GLU A 47 -6.10 3.21 -11.56
C GLU A 47 -7.42 3.34 -10.79
N ALA A 48 -8.17 2.26 -10.65
CA ALA A 48 -9.39 2.24 -9.84
C ALA A 48 -9.15 2.56 -8.36
N VAL A 49 -8.00 2.14 -7.80
CA VAL A 49 -7.59 2.53 -6.43
C VAL A 49 -7.40 4.05 -6.34
N LYS A 50 -6.72 4.70 -7.31
CA LYS A 50 -6.57 6.16 -7.32
C LYS A 50 -7.92 6.87 -7.45
N ILE A 51 -8.80 6.39 -8.32
CA ILE A 51 -10.15 6.92 -8.47
C ILE A 51 -10.92 6.85 -7.14
N GLY A 52 -10.74 5.79 -6.35
CA GLY A 52 -11.31 5.65 -5.01
C GLY A 52 -10.67 6.56 -3.94
N GLY A 53 -9.64 7.32 -4.28
CA GLY A 53 -8.94 8.22 -3.37
C GLY A 53 -7.76 7.59 -2.62
N GLY A 54 -7.44 6.33 -2.89
CA GLY A 54 -6.22 5.67 -2.40
C GLY A 54 -4.97 6.07 -3.18
N MET A 55 -3.85 5.49 -2.81
CA MET A 55 -2.57 5.65 -3.50
C MET A 55 -2.05 4.30 -3.99
N ASN A 56 -1.21 4.33 -5.01
CA ASN A 56 -0.58 3.11 -5.50
C ASN A 56 0.75 2.87 -4.77
N HIS A 57 0.94 1.66 -4.30
CA HIS A 57 2.26 1.11 -4.06
C HIS A 57 2.95 0.81 -5.41
N ARG A 58 4.21 0.38 -5.41
CA ARG A 58 4.95 0.06 -6.63
C ARG A 58 4.12 -0.78 -7.61
N ILE A 59 4.27 -0.48 -8.90
CA ILE A 59 3.56 -1.17 -9.98
C ILE A 59 4.19 -2.53 -10.27
N GLY A 60 5.52 -2.58 -10.23
CA GLY A 60 6.28 -3.77 -10.59
C GLY A 60 7.53 -4.01 -9.74
N LEU A 61 8.55 -4.59 -10.37
CA LEU A 61 9.87 -4.77 -9.77
C LEU A 61 10.89 -3.76 -10.34
N PHE A 62 10.42 -2.72 -11.02
CA PHE A 62 11.23 -1.78 -11.78
C PHE A 62 11.09 -0.31 -11.32
N ASP A 63 10.04 0.01 -10.58
CA ASP A 63 9.69 1.39 -10.19
C ASP A 63 9.97 1.72 -8.72
N MET A 64 10.31 0.70 -7.90
CA MET A 64 10.72 0.86 -6.51
C MET A 64 11.36 -0.44 -6.01
N ILE A 65 12.42 -0.36 -5.23
CA ILE A 65 13.01 -1.49 -4.54
C ILE A 65 12.25 -1.69 -3.23
N LEU A 66 11.71 -2.90 -3.00
CA LEU A 66 11.14 -3.32 -1.72
C LEU A 66 11.93 -4.52 -1.23
N LEU A 67 12.65 -4.31 -0.13
CA LEU A 67 13.42 -5.34 0.56
C LEU A 67 12.50 -6.03 1.56
N LYS A 68 12.21 -7.30 1.29
CA LYS A 68 11.37 -8.15 2.11
C LYS A 68 12.22 -9.10 2.96
N ASP A 69 11.56 -9.81 3.89
CA ASP A 69 12.16 -10.82 4.77
C ASP A 69 13.21 -11.69 4.06
N ASN A 70 12.83 -12.33 2.96
CA ASN A 70 13.73 -13.18 2.18
C ASN A 70 14.95 -12.44 1.62
N HIS A 71 14.79 -11.20 1.16
CA HIS A 71 15.91 -10.39 0.66
C HIS A 71 16.87 -10.06 1.81
N ILE A 72 16.35 -9.70 2.96
CA ILE A 72 17.12 -9.37 4.16
C ILE A 72 17.88 -10.59 4.65
N ASP A 73 17.20 -11.73 4.77
CA ASP A 73 17.81 -12.98 5.24
C ASP A 73 18.91 -13.48 4.28
N PHE A 74 18.67 -13.48 2.96
CA PHE A 74 19.69 -13.87 1.97
C PHE A 74 20.85 -12.88 1.87
N CYS A 75 20.66 -11.62 2.19
CA CYS A 75 21.73 -10.63 2.25
C CYS A 75 22.54 -10.69 3.56
N GLY A 76 22.07 -11.42 4.57
CA GLY A 76 22.70 -11.48 5.89
C GLY A 76 22.41 -10.27 6.77
N GLY A 77 21.20 -9.67 6.63
CA GLY A 77 20.69 -8.58 7.47
C GLY A 77 20.28 -7.32 6.70
N VAL A 78 19.60 -6.43 7.40
CA VAL A 78 19.03 -5.18 6.85
C VAL A 78 20.13 -4.27 6.30
N HIS A 79 21.21 -4.07 7.06
CA HIS A 79 22.35 -3.26 6.64
C HIS A 79 22.85 -3.68 5.25
N ASN A 80 23.17 -4.96 5.07
CA ASN A 80 23.66 -5.47 3.81
C ASN A 80 22.66 -5.34 2.66
N ALA A 81 21.37 -5.58 2.96
CA ALA A 81 20.30 -5.50 1.96
C ALA A 81 20.12 -4.07 1.43
N ILE A 82 20.07 -3.07 2.32
CA ILE A 82 19.92 -1.65 1.94
C ILE A 82 21.19 -1.17 1.23
N SER A 83 22.38 -1.47 1.74
CA SER A 83 23.65 -1.09 1.12
C SER A 83 23.78 -1.64 -0.31
N ARG A 84 23.40 -2.91 -0.54
CA ARG A 84 23.39 -3.52 -1.88
C ARG A 84 22.37 -2.85 -2.80
N ALA A 85 21.18 -2.51 -2.29
CA ALA A 85 20.16 -1.81 -3.07
C ALA A 85 20.64 -0.42 -3.50
N LYS A 86 21.26 0.34 -2.60
CA LYS A 86 21.86 1.65 -2.91
C LYS A 86 23.00 1.52 -3.94
N GLN A 87 23.88 0.53 -3.75
CA GLN A 87 24.97 0.29 -4.69
C GLN A 87 24.43 -0.08 -6.08
N TYR A 88 23.40 -0.93 -6.16
CA TYR A 88 22.73 -1.25 -7.41
C TYR A 88 22.18 -0.01 -8.12
N CYS A 89 21.49 0.86 -7.40
CA CYS A 89 20.96 2.11 -7.96
C CYS A 89 22.09 2.98 -8.53
N LYS A 90 23.19 3.13 -7.78
CA LYS A 90 24.37 3.89 -8.20
C LYS A 90 25.03 3.31 -9.46
N ASP A 91 25.27 2.00 -9.47
CA ASP A 91 25.98 1.31 -10.58
C ASP A 91 25.19 1.34 -11.89
N HIS A 92 23.85 1.41 -11.80
CA HIS A 92 22.96 1.40 -12.95
C HIS A 92 22.34 2.77 -13.28
N GLY A 93 22.78 3.85 -12.60
CA GLY A 93 22.25 5.20 -12.80
C GLY A 93 20.75 5.30 -12.56
N LYS A 94 20.21 4.56 -11.59
CA LYS A 94 18.78 4.52 -11.26
C LYS A 94 18.49 5.37 -10.03
N ASP A 95 17.43 6.14 -10.10
CA ASP A 95 16.85 6.88 -8.97
C ASP A 95 15.57 6.19 -8.52
N LEU A 96 15.72 5.11 -7.74
CA LEU A 96 14.59 4.32 -7.24
C LEU A 96 14.48 4.49 -5.73
N LYS A 97 13.26 4.75 -5.25
CA LYS A 97 12.97 4.65 -3.82
C LYS A 97 13.28 3.25 -3.30
N ILE A 98 13.84 3.20 -2.10
CA ILE A 98 14.13 1.95 -1.38
C ILE A 98 13.19 1.89 -0.17
N GLU A 99 12.38 0.85 -0.13
CA GLU A 99 11.54 0.50 0.99
C GLU A 99 12.08 -0.77 1.66
N CYS A 100 12.10 -0.77 3.00
CA CYS A 100 12.54 -1.91 3.81
C CYS A 100 11.41 -2.38 4.72
N GLU A 101 11.02 -3.65 4.58
CA GLU A 101 10.11 -4.35 5.48
C GLU A 101 10.89 -4.77 6.72
N VAL A 102 10.42 -4.37 7.91
CA VAL A 102 11.05 -4.69 9.19
C VAL A 102 10.11 -5.49 10.09
N ARG A 103 10.63 -6.54 10.71
CA ARG A 103 9.88 -7.52 11.52
C ARG A 103 10.02 -7.29 13.03
N ASN A 104 10.99 -6.46 13.44
CA ASN A 104 11.31 -6.23 14.84
C ASN A 104 12.08 -4.91 15.02
N TRP A 105 12.28 -4.53 16.27
CA TRP A 105 12.96 -3.28 16.65
C TRP A 105 14.40 -3.18 16.15
N LYS A 106 15.16 -4.27 16.21
CA LYS A 106 16.54 -4.28 15.72
C LYS A 106 16.61 -3.97 14.22
N GLU A 107 15.75 -4.60 13.43
CA GLU A 107 15.67 -4.34 11.99
C GLU A 107 15.23 -2.90 11.68
N LEU A 108 14.33 -2.34 12.50
CA LEU A 108 13.92 -0.93 12.41
C LEU A 108 15.10 0.01 12.66
N GLU A 109 15.88 -0.21 13.72
CA GLU A 109 17.04 0.61 14.03
C GLU A 109 18.12 0.52 12.95
N GLU A 110 18.37 -0.67 12.42
CA GLU A 110 19.29 -0.88 11.29
C GLU A 110 18.80 -0.16 10.02
N ALA A 111 17.50 -0.25 9.68
CA ALA A 111 16.92 0.42 8.52
C ALA A 111 17.01 1.95 8.63
N LEU A 112 16.79 2.49 9.84
CA LEU A 112 16.95 3.90 10.13
C LEU A 112 18.40 4.38 10.04
N ALA A 113 19.35 3.59 10.54
CA ALA A 113 20.78 3.90 10.49
C ALA A 113 21.28 3.94 9.03
N GLU A 114 20.82 3.00 8.21
CA GLU A 114 21.17 2.94 6.79
C GLU A 114 20.47 4.02 5.97
N GLY A 115 19.27 4.47 6.39
CA GLY A 115 18.48 5.48 5.68
C GLY A 115 17.89 4.93 4.38
N CYS A 116 16.69 4.38 4.46
CA CYS A 116 15.83 4.08 3.31
C CYS A 116 14.70 5.11 3.20
N ASP A 117 14.02 5.14 2.05
CA ASP A 117 12.98 6.14 1.77
C ASP A 117 11.69 5.83 2.50
N ARG A 118 11.38 4.54 2.71
CA ARG A 118 10.21 4.08 3.43
C ARG A 118 10.54 2.86 4.27
N ILE A 119 9.90 2.77 5.44
CA ILE A 119 9.98 1.61 6.34
C ILE A 119 8.57 1.03 6.49
N MET A 120 8.43 -0.26 6.16
CA MET A 120 7.20 -1.01 6.33
C MET A 120 7.29 -1.83 7.62
N PHE A 121 6.39 -1.57 8.55
CA PHE A 121 6.24 -2.33 9.80
C PHE A 121 5.39 -3.58 9.51
N ASP A 122 6.04 -4.74 9.46
CA ASP A 122 5.36 -6.00 9.19
C ASP A 122 4.84 -6.64 10.48
N ASN A 123 3.52 -6.76 10.59
CA ASN A 123 2.82 -7.35 11.72
C ASN A 123 3.10 -6.69 13.10
N PHE A 124 3.48 -5.42 13.13
CA PHE A 124 3.56 -4.67 14.40
C PHE A 124 2.15 -4.48 14.97
N THR A 125 2.05 -4.41 16.30
CA THR A 125 0.80 -3.98 16.97
C THR A 125 0.58 -2.47 16.78
N PRO A 126 -0.63 -1.93 16.97
CA PRO A 126 -0.85 -0.49 16.95
C PRO A 126 0.02 0.27 17.96
N GLU A 127 0.23 -0.30 19.16
CA GLU A 127 1.08 0.25 20.20
C GLU A 127 2.55 0.30 19.80
N ASP A 128 3.05 -0.77 19.18
CA ASP A 128 4.42 -0.80 18.67
C ASP A 128 4.58 0.09 17.45
N THR A 129 3.56 0.14 16.57
CA THR A 129 3.51 1.06 15.43
C THR A 129 3.66 2.52 15.88
N LYS A 130 2.95 2.93 16.95
CA LYS A 130 3.08 4.29 17.49
C LYS A 130 4.51 4.60 17.95
N LYS A 131 5.12 3.72 18.73
CA LYS A 131 6.51 3.86 19.17
C LYS A 131 7.48 3.88 17.98
N ALA A 132 7.23 3.05 16.96
CA ALA A 132 8.05 2.99 15.76
C ALA A 132 7.96 4.30 14.96
N VAL A 133 6.77 4.88 14.80
CA VAL A 133 6.57 6.19 14.16
C VAL A 133 7.31 7.30 14.94
N GLU A 134 7.21 7.29 16.26
CA GLU A 134 7.94 8.23 17.13
C GLU A 134 9.47 8.06 16.95
N LEU A 135 9.96 6.83 16.86
CA LEU A 135 11.39 6.55 16.62
C LEU A 135 11.83 6.97 15.24
N VAL A 136 11.01 6.73 14.20
CA VAL A 136 11.30 7.18 12.82
C VAL A 136 11.40 8.69 12.73
N ALA A 137 10.55 9.41 13.45
CA ALA A 137 10.58 10.86 13.58
C ALA A 137 10.68 11.61 12.23
N GLY A 138 9.97 11.15 11.21
CA GLY A 138 9.94 11.76 9.88
C GLY A 138 11.20 11.57 9.02
N ARG A 139 12.15 10.71 9.45
CA ARG A 139 13.37 10.41 8.67
C ARG A 139 13.11 9.52 7.45
N ALA A 140 12.00 8.80 7.44
CA ALA A 140 11.50 7.98 6.34
C ALA A 140 9.98 8.02 6.32
N GLU A 141 9.37 7.73 5.17
CA GLU A 141 7.94 7.42 5.10
C GLU A 141 7.66 6.13 5.90
N THR A 142 6.49 6.03 6.51
CA THR A 142 6.10 4.87 7.34
C THR A 142 4.90 4.15 6.75
N GLU A 143 4.96 2.82 6.70
CA GLU A 143 3.87 1.98 6.23
C GLU A 143 3.57 0.88 7.25
N SER A 144 2.29 0.65 7.58
CA SER A 144 1.86 -0.55 8.32
C SER A 144 1.31 -1.60 7.35
N SER A 145 1.75 -2.84 7.54
CA SER A 145 1.33 -4.00 6.76
C SER A 145 1.18 -5.23 7.66
N GLY A 146 0.54 -6.29 7.12
CA GLY A 146 0.34 -7.55 7.85
C GLY A 146 -1.04 -7.67 8.51
N GLY A 147 -1.96 -8.41 7.86
CA GLY A 147 -3.26 -8.79 8.43
C GLY A 147 -4.22 -7.66 8.80
N ILE A 148 -3.93 -6.41 8.44
CA ILE A 148 -4.78 -5.25 8.73
C ILE A 148 -6.03 -5.30 7.85
N THR A 149 -7.20 -5.15 8.48
CA THR A 149 -8.50 -5.16 7.83
C THR A 149 -9.20 -3.81 7.98
N PHE A 150 -10.37 -3.65 7.33
CA PHE A 150 -11.21 -2.47 7.52
C PHE A 150 -11.54 -2.21 9.00
N ASP A 151 -11.85 -3.27 9.75
CA ASP A 151 -12.28 -3.18 11.15
C ASP A 151 -11.11 -2.91 12.11
N THR A 152 -9.88 -3.20 11.71
CA THR A 152 -8.70 -3.06 12.58
C THR A 152 -7.77 -1.90 12.20
N MET A 153 -8.02 -1.19 11.10
CA MET A 153 -7.08 -0.20 10.56
C MET A 153 -6.98 1.11 11.35
N ILE A 154 -8.06 1.51 12.04
CA ILE A 154 -8.12 2.84 12.68
C ILE A 154 -7.04 3.02 13.76
N PRO A 155 -6.79 2.06 14.68
CA PRO A 155 -5.70 2.19 15.65
C PRO A 155 -4.32 2.38 15.01
N TYR A 156 -4.03 1.71 13.88
CA TYR A 156 -2.78 1.90 13.14
C TYR A 156 -2.66 3.31 12.54
N ALA A 157 -3.74 3.80 11.97
CA ALA A 157 -3.76 5.16 11.44
C ALA A 157 -3.59 6.22 12.54
N GLN A 158 -4.23 6.01 13.70
CA GLN A 158 -4.08 6.87 14.88
C GLN A 158 -2.67 6.80 15.49
N ALA A 159 -1.92 5.72 15.25
CA ALA A 159 -0.51 5.64 15.59
C ALA A 159 0.36 6.61 14.77
N GLY A 160 -0.16 7.16 13.67
CA GLY A 160 0.47 8.22 12.90
C GLY A 160 1.29 7.74 11.70
N VAL A 161 1.09 6.51 11.22
CA VAL A 161 1.74 6.04 9.99
C VAL A 161 1.27 6.85 8.77
N ASP A 162 2.16 7.02 7.80
CA ASP A 162 1.82 7.68 6.54
C ASP A 162 0.90 6.82 5.68
N PHE A 163 1.13 5.50 5.67
CA PHE A 163 0.43 4.56 4.82
C PHE A 163 -0.01 3.29 5.55
N ILE A 164 -1.13 2.72 5.07
CA ILE A 164 -1.54 1.34 5.38
C ILE A 164 -1.82 0.63 4.07
N SER A 165 -1.18 -0.50 3.82
CA SER A 165 -1.38 -1.28 2.60
C SER A 165 -2.41 -2.40 2.78
N PHE A 166 -3.30 -2.52 1.78
CA PHE A 166 -4.39 -3.49 1.78
C PHE A 166 -4.42 -4.31 0.49
N GLY A 167 -4.04 -5.56 0.58
CA GLY A 167 -4.18 -6.50 -0.54
C GLY A 167 -5.65 -6.74 -0.92
N ALA A 168 -6.56 -6.67 0.05
CA ALA A 168 -8.00 -6.89 -0.13
C ALA A 168 -8.63 -5.95 -1.15
N LEU A 169 -8.09 -4.75 -1.36
CA LEU A 169 -8.59 -3.79 -2.35
C LEU A 169 -8.61 -4.35 -3.78
N THR A 170 -7.77 -5.32 -4.07
CA THR A 170 -7.65 -5.90 -5.41
C THR A 170 -7.93 -7.40 -5.44
N HIS A 171 -7.44 -8.19 -4.46
CA HIS A 171 -7.63 -9.63 -4.50
C HIS A 171 -8.98 -10.12 -3.94
N SER A 172 -9.70 -9.31 -3.13
CA SER A 172 -10.94 -9.72 -2.45
C SER A 172 -12.13 -8.79 -2.70
N VAL A 173 -12.06 -7.94 -3.72
CA VAL A 173 -13.13 -7.01 -4.03
C VAL A 173 -14.33 -7.72 -4.65
N LYS A 174 -15.55 -7.28 -4.27
CA LYS A 174 -16.79 -7.66 -4.96
C LYS A 174 -17.09 -6.65 -6.05
N GLY A 175 -17.37 -7.14 -7.27
CA GLY A 175 -17.87 -6.30 -8.35
C GLY A 175 -19.25 -5.72 -8.00
N LEU A 176 -19.55 -4.53 -8.51
CA LEU A 176 -20.88 -3.94 -8.38
C LEU A 176 -21.83 -4.56 -9.41
N ASP A 177 -23.03 -4.91 -9.00
CA ASP A 177 -24.05 -5.41 -9.95
C ASP A 177 -24.60 -4.23 -10.77
N MET A 178 -24.35 -4.26 -12.07
CA MET A 178 -24.73 -3.21 -13.02
C MET A 178 -25.39 -3.80 -14.23
N SER A 179 -26.37 -3.10 -14.79
CA SER A 179 -26.98 -3.45 -16.07
C SER A 179 -27.10 -2.23 -16.98
N PHE A 180 -26.89 -2.43 -18.28
CA PHE A 180 -27.25 -1.44 -19.29
C PHE A 180 -28.65 -1.73 -19.81
N LYS A 181 -29.48 -0.70 -19.82
CA LYS A 181 -30.80 -0.75 -20.45
C LYS A 181 -30.86 0.25 -21.58
N ALA A 182 -31.48 -0.10 -22.68
CA ALA A 182 -31.81 0.88 -23.72
C ALA A 182 -32.68 1.96 -23.09
N ALA A 183 -32.24 3.21 -23.17
CA ALA A 183 -33.08 4.35 -22.80
C ALA A 183 -34.11 4.52 -23.91
N GLY A 184 -35.40 4.50 -23.56
CA GLY A 184 -36.40 5.15 -24.40
C GLY A 184 -36.01 6.62 -24.52
N SER A 185 -36.48 7.31 -25.55
CA SER A 185 -36.02 8.65 -25.91
C SER A 185 -35.93 9.70 -24.81
N ASP A 186 -36.40 9.41 -23.60
CA ASP A 186 -36.54 10.43 -22.54
C ASP A 186 -35.95 10.08 -21.15
N LYS A 187 -35.34 8.95 -20.90
CA LYS A 187 -34.77 8.67 -19.55
C LYS A 187 -33.64 7.64 -19.56
N LEU A 188 -32.44 8.08 -19.17
CA LEU A 188 -31.35 7.20 -18.74
C LEU A 188 -31.66 6.75 -17.30
N VAL A 189 -31.94 5.48 -17.07
CA VAL A 189 -32.09 4.91 -15.72
C VAL A 189 -30.86 4.06 -15.43
N ILE A 190 -30.00 4.55 -14.51
CA ILE A 190 -28.95 3.76 -13.90
C ILE A 190 -29.54 3.16 -12.64
N LYS A 191 -29.59 1.85 -12.53
CA LYS A 191 -29.91 1.12 -11.28
C LYS A 191 -28.65 0.63 -10.62
#